data_d90c0106011813d70074d37231472a05
#
_entry.id   d90c0106011813d70074d37231472a05
#
_cell.length_a   1.000
_cell.length_b   1.000
_cell.length_c   1.000
_cell.angle_alpha   90.00
_cell.angle_beta   90.00
_cell.angle_gamma   90.00
#
_symmetry.space_group_name_H-M   'P 1'
#
loop_
_entity.id
_entity.type
_entity.pdbx_description
1 polymer ?
#
loop_
_entity_poly.entity_id
_entity_poly.type
_entity_poly.pdbx_seq_one_letter_code
_entity_poly.pdbx_strand_id
1 'polypeptide(L)'
;MTAGMGRSQRHVLGALAAVASWSVVFAGVAQPAAAADVQSKQWYLKAMQSKQWYLKAMQAEEMWKITTGEGIKVAVIDSGVNPNTPSLKGQVLKGLDATGATGDENDDYDGHGTNMAELIAGTGAGGGLKGLAPGAKIIPMRVSDTEFQNRNSVNARDVEDAIRAAADSDAKIINMSISSPYSSPEEREAVEYAESKGKLFFAAVGNDGAGANQEEYPAGYPQVVGVAAADRDGKVAKYSQHGNTVNIAAPGQEIPHWCDNSFQSYCDGDGGTSAATAIASASAALVWSANPDWTANQVLNVLFDTAGRDWKKGDRSAYLGHGLIRPAMNILKGKGDPGDPDISPLTNERTNGSPASPSPSAPASDQPAQSGKGSEADETVAAGDSKAQASGDDGAPLSLILGGIAGVAVLGGVVFALVRRRGAA
;
A
#
# COMPACT_ATOMS: atom_id res chain seq x y z
N MET A 1 -85.03 -24.98 80.21
CA MET A 1 -86.39 -24.54 79.87
C MET A 1 -86.27 -23.67 78.63
N THR A 2 -87.04 -24.19 77.64
CA THR A 2 -87.63 -23.45 76.47
C THR A 2 -86.75 -22.59 75.60
N ALA A 3 -86.39 -23.04 74.45
CA ALA A 3 -87.13 -23.02 73.17
C ALA A 3 -87.24 -21.67 72.50
N GLY A 4 -86.83 -21.54 71.30
CA GLY A 4 -87.13 -20.44 70.37
C GLY A 4 -86.42 -20.54 69.02
N MET A 5 -87.11 -21.21 68.07
CA MET A 5 -86.78 -21.28 66.65
C MET A 5 -86.93 -19.92 66.01
N GLY A 6 -86.03 -19.58 65.06
CA GLY A 6 -86.17 -18.40 64.21
C GLY A 6 -85.42 -18.61 62.85
N ARG A 7 -86.22 -18.72 61.84
CA ARG A 7 -85.96 -19.07 60.42
C ARG A 7 -84.94 -18.21 59.72
N SER A 8 -84.16 -18.89 58.91
CA SER A 8 -83.35 -18.51 57.81
C SER A 8 -83.95 -17.47 56.83
N GLN A 9 -83.16 -16.51 56.44
CA GLN A 9 -83.27 -15.90 55.10
C GLN A 9 -81.91 -15.88 54.44
N ARG A 10 -81.83 -16.60 53.35
CA ARG A 10 -80.67 -16.60 52.45
C ARG A 10 -80.73 -15.30 51.65
N HIS A 11 -79.73 -14.44 51.77
CA HIS A 11 -79.44 -13.41 50.80
C HIS A 11 -78.29 -13.88 49.94
N VAL A 12 -78.62 -14.12 48.66
CA VAL A 12 -77.66 -14.34 47.57
C VAL A 12 -77.12 -12.98 47.23
N LEU A 13 -75.86 -12.75 47.61
CA LEU A 13 -75.08 -11.61 47.12
C LEU A 13 -74.29 -12.08 45.91
N GLY A 14 -74.73 -11.59 44.74
CA GLY A 14 -73.99 -11.80 43.46
C GLY A 14 -72.68 -11.00 43.48
N ALA A 15 -71.56 -11.68 43.40
CA ALA A 15 -70.23 -11.07 43.20
C ALA A 15 -70.11 -10.67 41.74
N LEU A 16 -70.21 -9.39 41.43
CA LEU A 16 -69.79 -8.81 40.17
C LEU A 16 -68.24 -8.75 40.14
N ALA A 17 -67.61 -9.69 39.45
CA ALA A 17 -66.19 -9.61 39.15
C ALA A 17 -66.01 -8.58 38.05
N ALA A 18 -65.55 -7.40 38.39
CA ALA A 18 -65.07 -6.39 37.45
C ALA A 18 -63.69 -6.86 36.90
N VAL A 19 -63.66 -7.43 35.70
CA VAL A 19 -62.43 -7.69 34.97
C VAL A 19 -61.94 -6.34 34.43
N ALA A 20 -60.99 -5.73 35.13
CA ALA A 20 -60.23 -4.59 34.61
C ALA A 20 -59.28 -5.06 33.55
N SER A 21 -59.71 -4.97 32.29
CA SER A 21 -58.83 -5.18 31.13
C SER A 21 -57.82 -4.05 31.07
N TRP A 22 -56.60 -4.32 31.53
CA TRP A 22 -55.46 -3.45 31.27
C TRP A 22 -55.06 -3.64 29.80
N SER A 23 -55.56 -2.78 28.92
CA SER A 23 -55.05 -2.60 27.56
C SER A 23 -53.70 -1.89 27.66
N VAL A 24 -52.61 -2.65 27.69
CA VAL A 24 -51.27 -2.08 27.48
C VAL A 24 -51.24 -1.63 26.03
N VAL A 25 -51.47 -0.36 25.81
CA VAL A 25 -51.20 0.31 24.54
C VAL A 25 -49.69 0.36 24.43
N PHE A 26 -49.11 -0.60 23.71
CA PHE A 26 -47.76 -0.48 23.14
C PHE A 26 -47.83 0.68 22.13
N ALA A 27 -47.58 1.90 22.62
CA ALA A 27 -47.22 3.00 21.76
C ALA A 27 -45.86 2.62 21.15
N GLY A 28 -45.88 1.90 20.02
CA GLY A 28 -44.74 1.71 19.22
C GLY A 28 -44.24 3.09 18.81
N VAL A 29 -43.19 3.59 19.45
CA VAL A 29 -42.50 4.79 19.02
C VAL A 29 -41.92 4.42 17.67
N ALA A 30 -42.61 4.78 16.59
CA ALA A 30 -42.05 4.68 15.24
C ALA A 30 -40.79 5.54 15.23
N GLN A 31 -39.62 4.89 15.25
CA GLN A 31 -38.37 5.61 15.03
C GLN A 31 -38.47 6.31 13.66
N PRO A 32 -38.14 7.60 13.59
CA PRO A 32 -38.14 8.30 12.33
C PRO A 32 -37.25 7.55 11.35
N ALA A 33 -37.69 7.38 10.12
CA ALA A 33 -36.98 6.61 9.07
C ALA A 33 -35.50 7.01 8.95
N ALA A 34 -35.17 8.28 9.13
CA ALA A 34 -33.82 8.81 9.16
C ALA A 34 -32.95 8.21 10.30
N ALA A 35 -33.52 7.93 11.47
CA ALA A 35 -32.78 7.33 12.59
C ALA A 35 -32.50 5.83 12.33
N ALA A 36 -33.42 5.13 11.68
CA ALA A 36 -33.25 3.74 11.28
C ALA A 36 -32.19 3.60 10.19
N ASP A 37 -32.13 4.53 9.25
CA ASP A 37 -31.12 4.56 8.19
C ASP A 37 -29.72 4.83 8.74
N VAL A 38 -29.55 5.80 9.62
CA VAL A 38 -28.28 6.09 10.30
C VAL A 38 -27.79 4.88 11.11
N GLN A 39 -28.69 4.20 11.81
CA GLN A 39 -28.35 3.03 12.62
C GLN A 39 -27.94 1.83 11.74
N SER A 40 -28.62 1.59 10.63
CA SER A 40 -28.28 0.54 9.66
C SER A 40 -26.93 0.82 9.00
N LYS A 41 -26.64 2.06 8.62
CA LYS A 41 -25.35 2.48 8.08
C LYS A 41 -24.21 2.28 9.08
N GLN A 42 -24.39 2.68 10.33
CA GLN A 42 -23.40 2.48 11.38
C GLN A 42 -23.12 1.00 11.66
N TRP A 43 -24.16 0.17 11.69
CA TRP A 43 -23.99 -1.26 11.86
C TRP A 43 -23.18 -1.87 10.71
N TYR A 44 -23.49 -1.51 9.47
CA TYR A 44 -22.78 -1.97 8.28
C TYR A 44 -21.30 -1.57 8.30
N LEU A 45 -20.98 -0.30 8.56
CA LEU A 45 -19.60 0.19 8.64
C LEU A 45 -18.80 -0.55 9.73
N LYS A 46 -19.42 -0.79 10.90
CA LYS A 46 -18.77 -1.57 11.97
C LYS A 46 -18.56 -3.04 11.59
N ALA A 47 -19.47 -3.63 10.82
CA ALA A 47 -19.30 -4.98 10.30
C ALA A 47 -18.13 -5.05 9.33
N MET A 48 -17.96 -4.05 8.46
CA MET A 48 -16.81 -3.98 7.55
C MET A 48 -15.49 -3.78 8.29
N GLN A 49 -15.46 -2.92 9.31
CA GLN A 49 -14.27 -2.77 10.16
C GLN A 49 -13.86 -4.11 10.80
N SER A 50 -14.82 -4.96 11.19
CA SER A 50 -14.51 -6.28 11.77
C SER A 50 -13.86 -7.25 10.79
N LYS A 51 -13.91 -6.96 9.48
CA LYS A 51 -13.27 -7.76 8.42
C LYS A 51 -11.79 -7.43 8.20
N GLN A 52 -11.26 -6.43 8.89
CA GLN A 52 -9.83 -6.09 8.86
C GLN A 52 -9.00 -7.17 9.59
N TRP A 53 -8.98 -8.39 9.03
CA TRP A 53 -8.33 -9.57 9.60
C TRP A 53 -6.85 -9.36 9.92
N TYR A 54 -6.16 -8.55 9.10
CA TYR A 54 -4.74 -8.29 9.22
C TYR A 54 -4.38 -7.57 10.53
N LEU A 55 -5.25 -6.74 11.07
CA LEU A 55 -5.00 -6.07 12.35
C LEU A 55 -4.78 -7.08 13.48
N LYS A 56 -5.61 -8.13 13.53
CA LYS A 56 -5.46 -9.21 14.50
C LYS A 56 -4.22 -10.07 14.20
N ALA A 57 -4.00 -10.44 12.94
CA ALA A 57 -2.86 -11.25 12.53
C ALA A 57 -1.52 -10.57 12.84
N MET A 58 -1.45 -9.24 12.71
CA MET A 58 -0.28 -8.43 12.99
C MET A 58 -0.16 -7.99 14.47
N GLN A 59 -1.10 -8.36 15.34
CA GLN A 59 -1.15 -7.99 16.76
C GLN A 59 -1.23 -6.46 16.96
N ALA A 60 -2.04 -5.79 16.13
CA ALA A 60 -2.13 -4.34 16.11
C ALA A 60 -2.53 -3.75 17.48
N GLU A 61 -3.55 -4.33 18.14
CA GLU A 61 -4.03 -3.85 19.44
C GLU A 61 -2.94 -3.88 20.53
N GLU A 62 -2.06 -4.88 20.50
CA GLU A 62 -0.94 -4.96 21.44
C GLU A 62 0.13 -3.91 21.11
N MET A 63 0.44 -3.70 19.83
CA MET A 63 1.37 -2.65 19.40
C MET A 63 0.86 -1.25 19.76
N TRP A 64 -0.44 -0.99 19.63
CA TRP A 64 -1.04 0.31 19.96
C TRP A 64 -0.98 0.67 21.44
N LYS A 65 -0.67 -0.26 22.33
CA LYS A 65 -0.37 0.03 23.74
C LYS A 65 1.00 0.68 23.93
N ILE A 66 1.86 0.60 22.91
CA ILE A 66 3.23 1.13 22.91
C ILE A 66 3.33 2.34 21.98
N THR A 67 2.87 2.21 20.76
CA THR A 67 2.85 3.27 19.75
C THR A 67 1.71 3.05 18.76
N THR A 68 1.11 4.14 18.28
CA THR A 68 0.15 4.15 17.17
C THR A 68 0.71 4.81 15.91
N GLY A 69 2.03 5.11 15.89
CA GLY A 69 2.69 5.78 14.76
C GLY A 69 2.81 7.30 14.93
N GLU A 70 2.69 7.81 16.17
CA GLU A 70 2.78 9.23 16.47
C GLU A 70 4.12 9.81 16.01
N GLY A 71 4.08 11.05 15.52
CA GLY A 71 5.25 11.78 15.03
C GLY A 71 5.69 11.37 13.61
N ILE A 72 5.07 10.34 13.01
CA ILE A 72 5.39 9.92 11.64
C ILE A 72 4.38 10.49 10.66
N LYS A 73 4.91 11.06 9.57
CA LYS A 73 4.13 11.51 8.42
C LYS A 73 4.43 10.60 7.24
N VAL A 74 3.39 10.19 6.54
CA VAL A 74 3.48 9.36 5.33
C VAL A 74 2.96 10.16 4.16
N ALA A 75 3.80 10.37 3.15
CA ALA A 75 3.36 10.92 1.87
C ALA A 75 2.67 9.78 1.10
N VAL A 76 1.43 10.00 0.68
CA VAL A 76 0.66 9.06 -0.13
C VAL A 76 0.57 9.64 -1.55
N ILE A 77 1.37 9.08 -2.46
CA ILE A 77 1.37 9.44 -3.88
C ILE A 77 0.34 8.55 -4.56
N ASP A 78 -0.82 9.13 -4.88
CA ASP A 78 -1.99 8.39 -5.33
C ASP A 78 -3.03 9.34 -6.01
N SER A 79 -4.25 8.88 -6.21
CA SER A 79 -5.38 9.60 -6.84
C SER A 79 -5.91 10.81 -6.05
N GLY A 80 -5.31 11.12 -4.92
CA GLY A 80 -5.79 12.11 -3.94
C GLY A 80 -6.24 11.46 -2.65
N VAL A 81 -6.56 12.25 -1.61
CA VAL A 81 -7.05 11.72 -0.32
C VAL A 81 -8.20 12.57 0.20
N ASN A 82 -9.39 12.04 0.31
CA ASN A 82 -10.54 12.72 0.89
C ASN A 82 -10.43 12.82 2.43
N PRO A 83 -10.16 14.00 3.01
CA PRO A 83 -9.99 14.18 4.45
C PRO A 83 -11.32 14.12 5.23
N ASN A 84 -12.46 14.09 4.53
CA ASN A 84 -13.78 14.18 5.13
C ASN A 84 -14.40 12.83 5.48
N THR A 85 -13.76 11.72 5.10
CA THR A 85 -14.21 10.40 5.59
C THR A 85 -14.13 10.37 7.10
N PRO A 86 -15.07 9.70 7.79
CA PRO A 86 -15.08 9.68 9.27
C PRO A 86 -13.73 9.21 9.85
N SER A 87 -13.09 8.29 9.18
CA SER A 87 -11.83 7.67 9.63
C SER A 87 -10.60 8.56 9.43
N LEU A 88 -10.60 9.42 8.42
CA LEU A 88 -9.47 10.32 8.12
C LEU A 88 -9.61 11.72 8.66
N LYS A 89 -10.74 12.05 9.28
CA LYS A 89 -10.95 13.38 9.83
C LYS A 89 -9.85 13.76 10.83
N GLY A 90 -9.07 14.80 10.49
CA GLY A 90 -7.94 15.28 11.29
C GLY A 90 -6.64 14.47 11.10
N GLN A 91 -6.62 13.49 10.19
CA GLN A 91 -5.41 12.71 9.87
C GLN A 91 -4.65 13.25 8.66
N VAL A 92 -5.33 13.93 7.74
CA VAL A 92 -4.76 14.44 6.49
C VAL A 92 -4.22 15.85 6.69
N LEU A 93 -2.98 16.06 6.29
CA LEU A 93 -2.28 17.34 6.29
C LEU A 93 -2.37 17.94 4.88
N LYS A 94 -1.88 19.19 4.72
CA LYS A 94 -1.74 19.80 3.42
C LYS A 94 -0.70 19.04 2.59
N GLY A 95 -1.03 18.75 1.35
CA GLY A 95 -0.18 18.04 0.39
C GLY A 95 0.06 18.86 -0.88
N LEU A 96 0.13 18.17 -2.00
CA LEU A 96 0.34 18.72 -3.33
C LEU A 96 -0.60 18.03 -4.34
N ASP A 97 -1.19 18.83 -5.22
CA ASP A 97 -1.75 18.35 -6.49
C ASP A 97 -0.71 18.55 -7.59
N ALA A 98 -0.18 17.44 -8.13
CA ALA A 98 0.78 17.45 -9.23
C ALA A 98 0.11 17.34 -10.61
N THR A 99 -1.21 17.07 -10.66
CA THR A 99 -1.93 16.78 -11.92
C THR A 99 -2.13 18.00 -12.80
N GLY A 100 -2.08 19.21 -12.22
CA GLY A 100 -2.46 20.44 -12.93
C GLY A 100 -3.92 20.49 -13.40
N ALA A 101 -4.73 19.57 -12.93
CA ALA A 101 -6.14 19.43 -13.28
C ALA A 101 -7.05 20.14 -12.28
N THR A 102 -8.35 20.15 -12.53
CA THR A 102 -9.33 20.76 -11.63
C THR A 102 -9.35 20.01 -10.28
N GLY A 103 -9.40 20.78 -9.19
CA GLY A 103 -9.40 20.24 -7.82
C GLY A 103 -8.10 20.51 -7.08
N ASP A 104 -7.92 19.82 -5.95
CA ASP A 104 -6.71 19.88 -5.15
C ASP A 104 -6.33 18.47 -4.65
N GLU A 105 -5.32 18.38 -3.81
CA GLU A 105 -4.80 17.13 -3.28
C GLU A 105 -5.82 16.32 -2.46
N ASN A 106 -6.94 16.93 -2.09
CA ASN A 106 -8.02 16.29 -1.31
C ASN A 106 -9.15 15.77 -2.20
N ASP A 107 -9.14 16.09 -3.49
CA ASP A 107 -10.12 15.58 -4.44
C ASP A 107 -9.69 14.22 -4.98
N ASP A 108 -10.19 13.17 -4.38
CA ASP A 108 -9.97 11.79 -4.80
C ASP A 108 -11.16 11.32 -5.67
N TYR A 109 -10.98 11.36 -6.99
CA TYR A 109 -12.04 10.99 -7.94
C TYR A 109 -12.12 9.48 -8.21
N ASP A 110 -11.14 8.71 -7.75
CA ASP A 110 -11.12 7.24 -7.87
C ASP A 110 -11.52 6.55 -6.55
N GLY A 111 -11.11 7.12 -5.42
CA GLY A 111 -11.27 6.55 -4.08
C GLY A 111 -10.08 5.69 -3.65
N HIS A 112 -9.12 5.42 -4.56
CA HIS A 112 -7.99 4.55 -4.27
C HIS A 112 -7.03 5.17 -3.25
N GLY A 113 -6.61 6.41 -3.42
CA GLY A 113 -5.70 7.07 -2.48
C GLY A 113 -6.30 7.24 -1.08
N THR A 114 -7.60 7.50 -0.99
CA THR A 114 -8.33 7.54 0.28
C THR A 114 -8.32 6.17 0.98
N ASN A 115 -8.49 5.08 0.23
CA ASN A 115 -8.38 3.73 0.75
C ASN A 115 -6.98 3.46 1.32
N MET A 116 -5.92 3.82 0.59
CA MET A 116 -4.55 3.65 1.05
C MET A 116 -4.27 4.46 2.32
N ALA A 117 -4.73 5.70 2.35
CA ALA A 117 -4.62 6.57 3.53
C ALA A 117 -5.35 6.00 4.75
N GLU A 118 -6.55 5.42 4.59
CA GLU A 118 -7.28 4.77 5.68
C GLU A 118 -6.58 3.50 6.18
N LEU A 119 -5.99 2.69 5.30
CA LEU A 119 -5.21 1.51 5.71
C LEU A 119 -3.95 1.89 6.50
N ILE A 120 -3.38 3.06 6.21
CA ILE A 120 -2.21 3.58 6.94
C ILE A 120 -2.64 4.20 8.27
N ALA A 121 -3.47 5.24 8.25
CA ALA A 121 -3.69 6.16 9.36
C ALA A 121 -5.17 6.35 9.76
N GLY A 122 -6.09 5.56 9.25
CA GLY A 122 -7.49 5.64 9.62
C GLY A 122 -7.70 5.47 11.13
N THR A 123 -8.53 6.32 11.72
CA THR A 123 -8.82 6.27 13.17
C THR A 123 -9.84 5.21 13.56
N GLY A 124 -10.60 4.69 12.59
CA GLY A 124 -11.75 3.82 12.84
C GLY A 124 -13.01 4.58 13.33
N ALA A 125 -12.94 5.92 13.38
CA ALA A 125 -14.08 6.74 13.81
C ALA A 125 -15.27 6.58 12.86
N GLY A 126 -16.49 6.70 13.43
CA GLY A 126 -17.73 6.56 12.66
C GLY A 126 -17.97 5.17 12.05
N GLY A 127 -17.21 4.15 12.46
CA GLY A 127 -17.24 2.81 11.90
C GLY A 127 -16.40 2.65 10.62
N GLY A 128 -15.60 3.67 10.27
CA GLY A 128 -14.65 3.61 9.16
C GLY A 128 -13.49 2.64 9.42
N LEU A 129 -12.65 2.39 8.43
CA LEU A 129 -11.51 1.49 8.58
C LEU A 129 -10.51 2.05 9.60
N LYS A 130 -9.90 1.15 10.35
CA LYS A 130 -8.81 1.48 11.26
C LYS A 130 -7.48 1.15 10.60
N GLY A 131 -6.65 2.17 10.42
CA GLY A 131 -5.30 2.02 9.90
C GLY A 131 -4.40 1.27 10.86
N LEU A 132 -3.36 0.65 10.35
CA LEU A 132 -2.41 -0.05 11.20
C LEU A 132 -1.58 0.93 12.06
N ALA A 133 -1.36 2.16 11.58
CA ALA A 133 -0.68 3.25 12.29
C ALA A 133 -1.62 4.46 12.49
N PRO A 134 -2.69 4.35 13.33
CA PRO A 134 -3.74 5.36 13.43
C PRO A 134 -3.29 6.69 14.06
N GLY A 135 -2.09 6.78 14.61
CA GLY A 135 -1.46 8.01 15.10
C GLY A 135 -0.57 8.72 14.07
N ALA A 136 -0.28 8.08 12.95
CA ALA A 136 0.45 8.70 11.86
C ALA A 136 -0.40 9.77 11.13
N LYS A 137 0.25 10.64 10.37
CA LYS A 137 -0.40 11.66 9.53
C LYS A 137 -0.12 11.42 8.06
N ILE A 138 -1.07 11.78 7.22
CA ILE A 138 -1.00 11.64 5.78
C ILE A 138 -0.70 12.98 5.13
N ILE A 139 0.25 13.01 4.21
CA ILE A 139 0.49 14.12 3.28
C ILE A 139 0.08 13.62 1.89
N PRO A 140 -1.06 14.03 1.36
CA PRO A 140 -1.52 13.58 0.04
C PRO A 140 -0.66 14.22 -1.07
N MET A 141 -0.25 13.41 -2.02
CA MET A 141 0.40 13.83 -3.26
C MET A 141 -0.44 13.29 -4.41
N ARG A 142 -1.34 14.12 -4.91
CA ARG A 142 -2.26 13.73 -5.96
C ARG A 142 -1.53 13.69 -7.29
N VAL A 143 -1.54 12.52 -7.91
CA VAL A 143 -1.14 12.30 -9.29
C VAL A 143 -2.34 11.83 -10.09
N SER A 144 -2.22 11.77 -11.43
CA SER A 144 -3.37 11.40 -12.25
C SER A 144 -3.86 9.98 -11.96
N ASP A 145 -5.18 9.85 -11.80
CA ASP A 145 -5.86 8.57 -11.80
C ASP A 145 -6.26 8.14 -13.24
N THR A 146 -6.58 6.85 -13.39
CA THR A 146 -6.92 6.27 -14.70
C THR A 146 -8.16 6.92 -15.32
N GLU A 147 -9.17 7.27 -14.53
CA GLU A 147 -10.39 7.88 -15.02
C GLU A 147 -10.13 9.32 -15.47
N PHE A 148 -9.28 10.01 -14.76
CA PHE A 148 -8.84 11.36 -15.05
C PHE A 148 -7.95 11.40 -16.30
N GLN A 149 -7.00 10.44 -16.42
CA GLN A 149 -6.15 10.27 -17.62
C GLN A 149 -6.99 10.08 -18.88
N ASN A 150 -8.03 9.26 -18.82
CA ASN A 150 -8.92 9.01 -19.94
C ASN A 150 -9.70 10.26 -20.38
N ARG A 151 -9.98 11.19 -19.46
CA ARG A 151 -10.73 12.43 -19.74
C ARG A 151 -9.85 13.60 -20.17
N ASN A 152 -8.64 13.72 -19.64
CA ASN A 152 -7.84 14.93 -19.74
C ASN A 152 -6.45 14.74 -20.36
N SER A 153 -6.07 13.54 -20.79
CA SER A 153 -4.76 13.22 -21.40
C SER A 153 -3.59 13.70 -20.53
N VAL A 154 -3.63 13.40 -19.25
CA VAL A 154 -2.64 13.87 -18.27
C VAL A 154 -1.28 13.21 -18.48
N ASN A 155 -0.21 13.97 -18.35
CA ASN A 155 1.16 13.57 -18.64
C ASN A 155 1.80 12.74 -17.50
N ALA A 156 2.71 11.84 -17.86
CA ALA A 156 3.51 11.05 -16.93
C ALA A 156 4.47 11.87 -16.03
N ARG A 157 4.59 13.19 -16.24
CA ARG A 157 5.44 14.09 -15.45
C ARG A 157 4.93 14.36 -14.03
N ASP A 158 3.70 13.97 -13.74
CA ASP A 158 3.07 14.23 -12.45
C ASP A 158 3.72 13.43 -11.31
N VAL A 159 4.30 12.27 -11.63
CA VAL A 159 4.87 11.33 -10.65
C VAL A 159 6.21 11.80 -10.12
N GLU A 160 7.12 12.23 -10.97
CA GLU A 160 8.45 12.72 -10.52
C GLU A 160 8.32 13.98 -9.67
N ASP A 161 7.40 14.89 -10.01
CA ASP A 161 7.13 16.10 -9.25
C ASP A 161 6.55 15.76 -7.87
N ALA A 162 5.64 14.80 -7.81
CA ALA A 162 5.07 14.30 -6.56
C ALA A 162 6.12 13.62 -5.67
N ILE A 163 7.02 12.80 -6.23
CA ILE A 163 8.11 12.16 -5.49
C ILE A 163 9.07 13.22 -4.93
N ARG A 164 9.46 14.23 -5.71
CA ARG A 164 10.32 15.32 -5.25
C ARG A 164 9.66 16.15 -4.16
N ALA A 165 8.37 16.47 -4.31
CA ALA A 165 7.61 17.19 -3.28
C ALA A 165 7.48 16.37 -1.99
N ALA A 166 7.25 15.06 -2.08
CA ALA A 166 7.25 14.17 -0.94
C ALA A 166 8.64 14.11 -0.26
N ALA A 167 9.73 14.11 -1.05
CA ALA A 167 11.10 14.15 -0.56
C ALA A 167 11.42 15.45 0.19
N ASP A 168 10.91 16.58 -0.27
CA ASP A 168 11.10 17.89 0.36
C ASP A 168 10.14 18.17 1.53
N SER A 169 9.10 17.34 1.68
CA SER A 169 8.14 17.46 2.78
C SER A 169 8.69 16.89 4.10
N ASP A 170 7.92 17.06 5.17
CA ASP A 170 8.20 16.45 6.48
C ASP A 170 7.87 14.93 6.53
N ALA A 171 7.43 14.32 5.42
CA ALA A 171 7.20 12.88 5.38
C ALA A 171 8.51 12.13 5.65
N LYS A 172 8.45 11.11 6.50
CA LYS A 172 9.53 10.14 6.67
C LYS A 172 9.38 8.96 5.71
N ILE A 173 8.15 8.64 5.33
CA ILE A 173 7.79 7.49 4.51
C ILE A 173 7.05 7.99 3.27
N ILE A 174 7.38 7.43 2.12
CA ILE A 174 6.65 7.60 0.86
C ILE A 174 5.94 6.28 0.57
N ASN A 175 4.63 6.33 0.38
CA ASN A 175 3.79 5.23 -0.08
C ASN A 175 3.32 5.54 -1.50
N MET A 176 3.66 4.67 -2.45
CA MET A 176 3.16 4.76 -3.81
C MET A 176 2.50 3.43 -4.18
N SER A 177 1.17 3.42 -4.14
CA SER A 177 0.35 2.22 -4.39
C SER A 177 -0.13 2.13 -5.84
N ILE A 178 0.49 2.89 -6.73
CA ILE A 178 0.31 2.87 -8.17
C ILE A 178 1.61 2.44 -8.84
N SER A 179 1.52 1.84 -10.00
CA SER A 179 2.68 1.32 -10.73
C SER A 179 2.47 1.39 -12.24
N SER A 180 3.58 1.33 -12.98
CA SER A 180 3.60 1.36 -14.43
C SER A 180 4.72 0.45 -14.97
N PRO A 181 4.52 -0.24 -16.10
CA PRO A 181 5.59 -1.03 -16.71
C PRO A 181 6.68 -0.16 -17.39
N TYR A 182 6.54 1.16 -17.34
CA TYR A 182 7.47 2.09 -17.98
C TYR A 182 8.32 2.80 -16.92
N SER A 183 9.63 2.66 -17.03
CA SER A 183 10.59 3.47 -16.26
C SER A 183 10.89 4.78 -16.99
N SER A 184 11.18 5.86 -16.24
CA SER A 184 11.73 7.08 -16.79
C SER A 184 13.00 7.49 -16.06
N PRO A 185 13.96 8.16 -16.75
CA PRO A 185 15.13 8.74 -16.08
C PRO A 185 14.76 9.75 -15.00
N GLU A 186 13.75 10.58 -15.26
CA GLU A 186 13.27 11.65 -14.39
C GLU A 186 12.67 11.07 -13.10
N GLU A 187 11.87 10.01 -13.20
CA GLU A 187 11.33 9.32 -12.04
C GLU A 187 12.45 8.66 -11.21
N ARG A 188 13.43 8.02 -11.88
CA ARG A 188 14.59 7.44 -11.20
C ARG A 188 15.35 8.49 -10.41
N GLU A 189 15.67 9.64 -11.01
CA GLU A 189 16.36 10.73 -10.35
C GLU A 189 15.56 11.28 -9.16
N ALA A 190 14.22 11.31 -9.25
CA ALA A 190 13.36 11.72 -8.15
C ALA A 190 13.40 10.71 -6.99
N VAL A 191 13.46 9.40 -7.30
CA VAL A 191 13.61 8.31 -6.31
C VAL A 191 14.98 8.40 -5.61
N GLU A 192 16.07 8.57 -6.36
CA GLU A 192 17.42 8.76 -5.82
C GLU A 192 17.49 10.01 -4.93
N TYR A 193 16.82 11.09 -5.33
CA TYR A 193 16.68 12.29 -4.53
C TYR A 193 15.93 12.02 -3.23
N ALA A 194 14.83 11.26 -3.25
CA ALA A 194 14.09 10.91 -2.06
C ALA A 194 14.94 10.07 -1.08
N GLU A 195 15.72 9.10 -1.58
CA GLU A 195 16.68 8.36 -0.76
C GLU A 195 17.72 9.28 -0.13
N SER A 196 18.29 10.22 -0.90
CA SER A 196 19.28 11.20 -0.40
C SER A 196 18.75 12.11 0.71
N LYS A 197 17.41 12.28 0.76
CA LYS A 197 16.71 13.00 1.84
C LYS A 197 16.34 12.09 3.02
N GLY A 198 16.76 10.83 3.00
CA GLY A 198 16.50 9.86 4.07
C GLY A 198 15.04 9.40 4.12
N LYS A 199 14.33 9.43 3.01
CA LYS A 199 12.96 8.90 2.92
C LYS A 199 12.97 7.39 2.75
N LEU A 200 12.05 6.70 3.42
CA LEU A 200 11.79 5.28 3.20
C LEU A 200 10.66 5.13 2.19
N PHE A 201 10.93 4.55 1.04
CA PHE A 201 10.00 4.50 -0.06
C PHE A 201 9.48 3.09 -0.31
N PHE A 202 8.17 2.88 -0.17
CA PHE A 202 7.46 1.65 -0.48
C PHE A 202 6.61 1.80 -1.74
N ALA A 203 6.67 0.80 -2.62
CA ALA A 203 5.83 0.75 -3.82
C ALA A 203 5.25 -0.64 -4.07
N ALA A 204 4.09 -0.65 -4.73
CA ALA A 204 3.42 -1.86 -5.16
C ALA A 204 4.19 -2.53 -6.30
N VAL A 205 4.38 -3.86 -6.23
CA VAL A 205 5.09 -4.59 -7.30
C VAL A 205 4.20 -4.87 -8.53
N GLY A 206 2.88 -4.58 -8.44
CA GLY A 206 1.92 -4.82 -9.52
C GLY A 206 1.03 -6.04 -9.29
N ASN A 207 -0.06 -6.12 -10.08
CA ASN A 207 -1.14 -7.09 -9.87
C ASN A 207 -1.35 -8.03 -11.07
N ASP A 208 -0.39 -8.14 -11.99
CA ASP A 208 -0.44 -9.04 -13.16
C ASP A 208 0.45 -10.28 -13.02
N GLY A 209 0.66 -10.75 -11.78
CA GLY A 209 1.51 -11.92 -11.50
C GLY A 209 1.02 -13.25 -12.09
N ALA A 210 -0.27 -13.36 -12.39
CA ALA A 210 -0.85 -14.51 -13.11
C ALA A 210 -0.81 -14.35 -14.64
N GLY A 211 -0.48 -13.15 -15.13
CA GLY A 211 -0.41 -12.79 -16.55
C GLY A 211 1.03 -12.61 -17.05
N ALA A 212 1.34 -11.42 -17.53
CA ALA A 212 2.66 -11.11 -18.11
C ALA A 212 3.76 -10.99 -17.06
N ASN A 213 3.43 -10.69 -15.82
CA ASN A 213 4.37 -10.53 -14.69
C ASN A 213 5.57 -9.63 -15.05
N GLN A 214 5.29 -8.52 -15.75
CA GLN A 214 6.32 -7.55 -16.14
C GLN A 214 6.76 -6.76 -14.92
N GLU A 215 8.04 -6.39 -14.90
CA GLU A 215 8.55 -5.48 -13.87
C GLU A 215 7.84 -4.13 -13.95
N GLU A 216 7.41 -3.60 -12.80
CA GLU A 216 6.74 -2.32 -12.71
C GLU A 216 7.49 -1.33 -11.82
N TYR A 217 7.34 -0.05 -12.12
CA TYR A 217 7.99 1.07 -11.46
C TYR A 217 6.97 1.90 -10.71
N PRO A 218 7.39 2.48 -9.54
CA PRO A 218 8.75 2.63 -9.08
C PRO A 218 9.34 1.41 -8.32
N ALA A 219 8.60 0.31 -8.08
CA ALA A 219 9.11 -0.86 -7.36
C ALA A 219 10.37 -1.49 -7.99
N GLY A 220 10.58 -1.30 -9.31
CA GLY A 220 11.76 -1.75 -10.04
C GLY A 220 13.03 -0.94 -9.78
N TYR A 221 12.94 0.24 -9.15
CA TYR A 221 14.13 1.02 -8.82
C TYR A 221 14.83 0.46 -7.58
N PRO A 222 16.19 0.41 -7.58
CA PRO A 222 16.95 -0.21 -6.48
C PRO A 222 16.72 0.41 -5.10
N GLN A 223 16.33 1.67 -5.03
CA GLN A 223 16.12 2.43 -3.79
C GLN A 223 14.70 2.27 -3.22
N VAL A 224 13.81 1.57 -3.93
CA VAL A 224 12.40 1.40 -3.57
C VAL A 224 12.15 0.02 -2.99
N VAL A 225 11.39 -0.04 -1.92
CA VAL A 225 10.95 -1.30 -1.31
C VAL A 225 9.73 -1.82 -2.06
N GLY A 226 9.93 -2.78 -2.94
CA GLY A 226 8.85 -3.45 -3.66
C GLY A 226 8.06 -4.38 -2.73
N VAL A 227 6.74 -4.17 -2.65
CA VAL A 227 5.85 -4.87 -1.73
C VAL A 227 4.90 -5.80 -2.48
N ALA A 228 4.98 -7.10 -2.17
CA ALA A 228 4.08 -8.13 -2.66
C ALA A 228 2.87 -8.31 -1.73
N ALA A 229 1.74 -8.79 -2.28
CA ALA A 229 0.54 -9.07 -1.53
C ALA A 229 0.50 -10.52 -1.03
N ALA A 230 0.16 -10.71 0.25
CA ALA A 230 -0.08 -12.02 0.86
C ALA A 230 -1.51 -12.16 1.36
N ASP A 231 -1.99 -13.41 1.39
CA ASP A 231 -3.27 -13.81 1.95
C ASP A 231 -3.22 -14.02 3.48
N ARG A 232 -4.34 -14.47 4.07
CA ARG A 232 -4.46 -14.75 5.51
C ARG A 232 -3.58 -15.90 5.99
N ASP A 233 -3.23 -16.82 5.11
CA ASP A 233 -2.35 -17.97 5.40
C ASP A 233 -0.87 -17.64 5.24
N GLY A 234 -0.57 -16.41 4.82
CA GLY A 234 0.78 -15.93 4.57
C GLY A 234 1.36 -16.40 3.22
N LYS A 235 0.51 -16.86 2.32
CA LYS A 235 0.89 -17.22 0.95
C LYS A 235 0.77 -15.98 0.05
N VAL A 236 1.65 -15.91 -0.96
CA VAL A 236 1.54 -14.86 -1.96
C VAL A 236 0.20 -14.94 -2.71
N ALA A 237 -0.47 -13.81 -2.89
CA ALA A 237 -1.68 -13.72 -3.69
C ALA A 237 -1.37 -14.00 -5.16
N LYS A 238 -2.26 -14.72 -5.87
CA LYS A 238 -2.01 -15.15 -7.26
C LYS A 238 -1.80 -13.99 -8.23
N TYR A 239 -2.43 -12.86 -7.97
CA TYR A 239 -2.29 -11.67 -8.79
C TYR A 239 -0.98 -10.91 -8.50
N SER A 240 -0.39 -11.09 -7.30
CA SER A 240 0.82 -10.35 -6.93
C SER A 240 1.96 -10.69 -7.88
N GLN A 241 2.55 -9.68 -8.49
CA GLN A 241 3.74 -9.87 -9.29
C GLN A 241 4.90 -10.38 -8.43
N HIS A 242 5.83 -11.05 -9.06
CA HIS A 242 6.93 -11.74 -8.42
C HIS A 242 8.23 -11.58 -9.23
N GLY A 243 9.35 -11.72 -8.55
CA GLY A 243 10.68 -11.56 -9.17
C GLY A 243 11.65 -10.83 -8.25
N ASN A 244 12.66 -10.22 -8.85
CA ASN A 244 13.73 -9.55 -8.12
C ASN A 244 13.32 -8.24 -7.46
N THR A 245 12.21 -7.64 -7.92
CA THR A 245 11.66 -6.39 -7.37
C THR A 245 10.95 -6.58 -6.04
N VAL A 246 10.57 -7.83 -5.71
CA VAL A 246 9.91 -8.13 -4.42
C VAL A 246 10.94 -8.07 -3.29
N ASN A 247 10.81 -7.09 -2.39
CA ASN A 247 11.67 -6.98 -1.22
C ASN A 247 11.02 -7.54 0.04
N ILE A 248 9.70 -7.35 0.20
CA ILE A 248 8.94 -7.82 1.36
C ILE A 248 7.49 -8.08 0.95
N ALA A 249 6.77 -8.87 1.72
CA ALA A 249 5.33 -9.07 1.51
C ALA A 249 4.53 -8.60 2.73
N ALA A 250 3.32 -8.10 2.47
CA ALA A 250 2.39 -7.68 3.50
C ALA A 250 0.96 -8.18 3.18
N PRO A 251 0.03 -8.17 4.15
CA PRO A 251 -1.37 -8.47 3.89
C PRO A 251 -1.92 -7.61 2.76
N GLY A 252 -2.48 -8.24 1.73
CA GLY A 252 -2.99 -7.53 0.55
C GLY A 252 -4.24 -8.16 -0.05
N GLN A 253 -4.68 -9.32 0.45
CA GLN A 253 -5.87 -10.01 -0.04
C GLN A 253 -7.03 -9.90 0.95
N GLU A 254 -8.25 -9.80 0.42
CA GLU A 254 -9.48 -9.66 1.21
C GLU A 254 -9.43 -8.44 2.16
N ILE A 255 -9.01 -7.30 1.63
CA ILE A 255 -8.91 -6.04 2.36
C ILE A 255 -10.15 -5.19 2.09
N PRO A 256 -10.95 -4.81 3.12
CA PRO A 256 -12.08 -3.91 2.93
C PRO A 256 -11.61 -2.55 2.40
N HIS A 257 -12.41 -1.97 1.49
CA HIS A 257 -12.12 -0.68 0.87
C HIS A 257 -13.42 0.06 0.51
N TRP A 258 -13.36 1.35 0.25
CA TRP A 258 -14.50 2.09 -0.31
C TRP A 258 -14.87 1.53 -1.68
N CYS A 259 -16.17 1.28 -1.90
CA CYS A 259 -16.65 0.71 -3.16
C CYS A 259 -16.45 1.65 -4.35
N ASP A 260 -16.48 2.95 -4.09
CA ASP A 260 -16.34 4.02 -5.07
C ASP A 260 -15.99 5.35 -4.40
N ASN A 261 -15.81 6.38 -5.21
CA ASN A 261 -15.49 7.75 -4.78
C ASN A 261 -16.66 8.52 -4.14
N SER A 262 -17.82 7.89 -3.97
CA SER A 262 -18.92 8.47 -3.18
C SER A 262 -18.70 8.36 -1.69
N PHE A 263 -17.79 7.47 -1.25
CA PHE A 263 -17.46 7.18 0.14
C PHE A 263 -18.69 6.87 1.00
N GLN A 264 -19.67 6.17 0.41
CA GLN A 264 -20.91 5.82 1.11
C GLN A 264 -20.91 4.40 1.67
N SER A 265 -20.19 3.48 1.03
CA SER A 265 -20.15 2.07 1.42
C SER A 265 -18.78 1.46 1.21
N TYR A 266 -18.40 0.53 2.11
CA TYR A 266 -17.23 -0.32 1.93
C TYR A 266 -17.61 -1.60 1.19
N CYS A 267 -16.73 -2.08 0.33
CA CYS A 267 -16.81 -3.38 -0.31
C CYS A 267 -15.87 -4.39 0.35
N ASP A 268 -16.25 -5.65 0.27
CA ASP A 268 -15.31 -6.74 0.42
C ASP A 268 -14.46 -6.78 -0.84
N GLY A 269 -13.16 -6.55 -0.69
CA GLY A 269 -12.29 -6.44 -1.82
C GLY A 269 -11.40 -7.64 -2.02
N ASP A 270 -10.93 -7.77 -3.25
CA ASP A 270 -9.84 -8.68 -3.55
C ASP A 270 -8.52 -8.18 -2.93
N GLY A 271 -8.43 -6.88 -2.65
CA GLY A 271 -7.21 -6.21 -2.20
C GLY A 271 -6.30 -5.88 -3.38
N GLY A 272 -4.99 -5.93 -3.15
CA GLY A 272 -3.97 -5.65 -4.15
C GLY A 272 -2.61 -5.48 -3.51
N THR A 273 -1.57 -5.43 -4.33
CA THR A 273 -0.24 -5.01 -3.89
C THR A 273 -0.27 -3.56 -3.36
N SER A 274 -1.24 -2.75 -3.80
CA SER A 274 -1.53 -1.42 -3.26
C SER A 274 -1.85 -1.45 -1.77
N ALA A 275 -2.80 -2.29 -1.34
CA ALA A 275 -3.16 -2.45 0.07
C ALA A 275 -1.98 -3.00 0.90
N ALA A 276 -1.23 -3.96 0.33
CA ALA A 276 -0.03 -4.49 0.96
C ALA A 276 1.02 -3.38 1.18
N THR A 277 1.22 -2.48 0.21
CA THR A 277 2.14 -1.34 0.30
C THR A 277 1.71 -0.36 1.40
N ALA A 278 0.43 -0.04 1.50
CA ALA A 278 -0.11 0.80 2.57
C ALA A 278 0.13 0.18 3.95
N ILE A 279 -0.10 -1.13 4.12
CA ILE A 279 0.15 -1.86 5.37
C ILE A 279 1.66 -1.95 5.68
N ALA A 280 2.52 -2.08 4.66
CA ALA A 280 3.97 -2.05 4.85
C ALA A 280 4.45 -0.66 5.30
N SER A 281 3.95 0.42 4.68
CA SER A 281 4.22 1.79 5.07
C SER A 281 3.77 2.08 6.50
N ALA A 282 2.59 1.60 6.89
CA ALA A 282 2.08 1.71 8.26
C ALA A 282 2.93 0.92 9.26
N SER A 283 3.42 -0.27 8.86
CA SER A 283 4.34 -1.07 9.69
C SER A 283 5.64 -0.33 9.96
N ALA A 284 6.20 0.31 8.93
CA ALA A 284 7.38 1.15 9.08
C ALA A 284 7.11 2.37 9.97
N ALA A 285 5.93 2.99 9.85
CA ALA A 285 5.53 4.11 10.70
C ALA A 285 5.48 3.72 12.18
N LEU A 286 4.93 2.53 12.50
CA LEU A 286 4.91 2.02 13.87
C LEU A 286 6.33 1.77 14.41
N VAL A 287 7.19 1.08 13.64
CA VAL A 287 8.57 0.80 14.04
C VAL A 287 9.36 2.08 14.23
N TRP A 288 9.20 3.04 13.30
CA TRP A 288 9.91 4.32 13.39
C TRP A 288 9.43 5.19 14.55
N SER A 289 8.14 5.21 14.81
CA SER A 289 7.58 5.92 15.96
C SER A 289 8.05 5.34 17.30
N ALA A 290 8.22 4.02 17.39
CA ALA A 290 8.80 3.37 18.57
C ALA A 290 10.31 3.62 18.72
N ASN A 291 11.00 4.00 17.63
CA ASN A 291 12.45 4.24 17.58
C ASN A 291 12.75 5.53 16.80
N PRO A 292 12.41 6.70 17.34
CA PRO A 292 12.40 7.97 16.60
C PRO A 292 13.79 8.43 16.10
N ASP A 293 14.85 7.96 16.74
CA ASP A 293 16.24 8.28 16.40
C ASP A 293 16.82 7.43 15.28
N TRP A 294 16.08 6.40 14.82
CA TRP A 294 16.55 5.55 13.73
C TRP A 294 16.44 6.24 12.37
N THR A 295 17.35 5.85 11.47
CA THR A 295 17.31 6.23 10.06
C THR A 295 16.34 5.33 9.28
N ALA A 296 16.01 5.72 8.05
CA ALA A 296 15.25 4.89 7.11
C ALA A 296 15.88 3.50 6.93
N ASN A 297 17.22 3.43 6.79
CA ASN A 297 17.96 2.19 6.66
C ASN A 297 17.77 1.26 7.86
N GLN A 298 17.86 1.82 9.07
CA GLN A 298 17.69 1.05 10.30
C GLN A 298 16.28 0.50 10.47
N VAL A 299 15.26 1.29 10.17
CA VAL A 299 13.87 0.84 10.15
C VAL A 299 13.68 -0.30 9.16
N LEU A 300 14.21 -0.13 7.95
CA LEU A 300 14.10 -1.15 6.90
C LEU A 300 14.87 -2.43 7.24
N ASN A 301 16.09 -2.31 7.79
CA ASN A 301 16.85 -3.47 8.26
C ASN A 301 16.05 -4.30 9.27
N VAL A 302 15.44 -3.65 10.25
CA VAL A 302 14.63 -4.34 11.25
C VAL A 302 13.40 -5.01 10.65
N LEU A 303 12.73 -4.37 9.69
CA LEU A 303 11.60 -4.97 8.98
C LEU A 303 12.04 -6.23 8.19
N PHE A 304 13.17 -6.19 7.51
CA PHE A 304 13.72 -7.33 6.79
C PHE A 304 14.21 -8.43 7.73
N ASP A 305 14.90 -8.07 8.81
CA ASP A 305 15.44 -9.02 9.78
C ASP A 305 14.34 -9.79 10.50
N THR A 306 13.26 -9.12 10.86
CA THR A 306 12.14 -9.71 11.60
C THR A 306 11.04 -10.29 10.71
N ALA A 307 11.13 -10.19 9.39
CA ALA A 307 10.15 -10.73 8.45
C ALA A 307 9.95 -12.23 8.63
N GLY A 308 8.69 -12.67 8.52
CA GLY A 308 8.30 -14.09 8.67
C GLY A 308 8.68 -14.90 7.45
N ARG A 309 9.51 -15.93 7.64
CA ARG A 309 9.99 -16.81 6.58
C ARG A 309 10.35 -18.19 7.14
N ASP A 310 10.37 -19.19 6.27
CA ASP A 310 10.80 -20.58 6.55
C ASP A 310 12.11 -20.93 5.84
N TRP A 311 12.78 -19.95 5.19
CA TRP A 311 14.09 -20.09 4.56
C TRP A 311 15.17 -19.35 5.36
N LYS A 312 16.43 -19.61 5.01
CA LYS A 312 17.59 -19.06 5.70
C LYS A 312 17.58 -17.53 5.69
N LYS A 313 17.90 -16.92 6.85
CA LYS A 313 18.11 -15.48 6.96
C LYS A 313 19.21 -15.04 6.00
N GLY A 314 18.93 -13.98 5.22
CA GLY A 314 19.81 -13.47 4.17
C GLY A 314 19.41 -13.92 2.77
N ASP A 315 18.71 -15.03 2.61
CA ASP A 315 18.12 -15.43 1.35
C ASP A 315 16.81 -14.66 1.09
N ARG A 316 16.44 -14.52 -0.18
CA ARG A 316 15.21 -13.85 -0.63
C ARG A 316 14.37 -14.78 -1.47
N SER A 317 13.07 -14.76 -1.27
CA SER A 317 12.08 -15.40 -2.13
C SER A 317 11.69 -14.46 -3.26
N ALA A 318 11.56 -14.94 -4.48
CA ALA A 318 11.00 -14.18 -5.60
C ALA A 318 9.53 -13.76 -5.36
N TYR A 319 8.83 -14.42 -4.45
CA TYR A 319 7.41 -14.18 -4.16
C TYR A 319 7.15 -13.35 -2.91
N LEU A 320 8.00 -13.47 -1.89
CA LEU A 320 7.81 -12.85 -0.59
C LEU A 320 9.01 -11.98 -0.17
N GLY A 321 10.03 -11.86 -1.00
CA GLY A 321 11.25 -11.11 -0.69
C GLY A 321 11.94 -11.64 0.56
N HIS A 322 12.16 -10.77 1.55
CA HIS A 322 12.68 -11.14 2.87
C HIS A 322 11.67 -11.89 3.74
N GLY A 323 10.40 -11.95 3.33
CA GLY A 323 9.32 -12.64 4.03
C GLY A 323 8.12 -11.74 4.31
N LEU A 324 7.20 -12.21 5.17
CA LEU A 324 6.02 -11.47 5.62
C LEU A 324 6.40 -10.42 6.66
N ILE A 325 5.96 -9.19 6.48
CA ILE A 325 6.23 -8.09 7.39
C ILE A 325 5.63 -8.34 8.79
N ARG A 326 6.42 -8.14 9.85
CA ARG A 326 6.01 -8.41 11.24
C ARG A 326 6.51 -7.33 12.21
N PRO A 327 5.97 -6.10 12.19
CA PRO A 327 6.41 -5.01 13.08
C PRO A 327 6.31 -5.37 14.57
N ALA A 328 5.36 -6.22 14.95
CA ALA A 328 5.19 -6.71 16.32
C ALA A 328 6.44 -7.43 16.89
N MET A 329 7.29 -7.98 16.04
CA MET A 329 8.54 -8.62 16.50
C MET A 329 9.53 -7.59 17.05
N ASN A 330 9.58 -6.41 16.47
CA ASN A 330 10.38 -5.31 17.01
C ASN A 330 9.67 -4.66 18.21
N ILE A 331 8.46 -4.16 17.99
CA ILE A 331 7.74 -3.31 18.95
C ILE A 331 7.44 -4.06 20.27
N LEU A 332 6.99 -5.31 20.18
CA LEU A 332 6.58 -6.09 21.37
C LEU A 332 7.70 -6.95 21.96
N LYS A 333 8.71 -7.29 21.17
CA LYS A 333 9.73 -8.28 21.58
C LYS A 333 11.17 -7.78 21.46
N GLY A 334 11.37 -6.53 21.04
CA GLY A 334 12.69 -5.93 20.85
C GLY A 334 13.59 -6.71 19.88
N LYS A 335 13.00 -7.42 18.90
CA LYS A 335 13.76 -8.19 17.91
C LYS A 335 14.13 -7.33 16.70
N GLY A 336 15.16 -7.77 16.03
CA GLY A 336 15.70 -7.14 14.81
C GLY A 336 16.96 -6.34 15.10
N ASP A 337 17.90 -6.44 14.18
CA ASP A 337 19.15 -5.68 14.18
C ASP A 337 18.95 -4.43 13.31
N PRO A 338 19.05 -3.21 13.84
CA PRO A 338 18.92 -1.98 13.03
C PRO A 338 20.09 -1.81 12.04
N GLY A 339 21.24 -2.42 12.26
CA GLY A 339 22.40 -2.31 11.40
C GLY A 339 23.02 -0.92 11.34
N ASP A 340 23.83 -0.68 10.30
CA ASP A 340 24.50 0.61 10.06
C ASP A 340 23.47 1.65 9.58
N PRO A 341 23.40 2.84 10.21
CA PRO A 341 22.46 3.88 9.81
C PRO A 341 22.67 4.43 8.40
N ASP A 342 23.89 4.33 7.89
CA ASP A 342 24.29 4.92 6.61
C ASP A 342 24.30 3.95 5.43
N ILE A 343 24.08 2.68 5.67
CA ILE A 343 24.10 1.65 4.61
C ILE A 343 22.67 1.23 4.26
N SER A 344 22.31 1.42 2.99
CA SER A 344 21.02 0.95 2.44
C SER A 344 20.95 -0.57 2.45
N PRO A 345 19.95 -1.17 3.08
CA PRO A 345 19.76 -2.63 3.02
C PRO A 345 19.25 -3.13 1.65
N LEU A 346 18.88 -2.22 0.75
CA LEU A 346 18.47 -2.54 -0.62
C LEU A 346 19.66 -2.64 -1.56
N THR A 347 20.54 -1.63 -1.53
CA THR A 347 21.66 -1.50 -2.48
C THR A 347 23.01 -1.88 -1.88
N ASN A 348 23.11 -1.95 -0.55
CA ASN A 348 24.36 -2.10 0.19
C ASN A 348 25.35 -0.95 -0.04
N GLU A 349 24.82 0.23 -0.40
CA GLU A 349 25.58 1.45 -0.63
C GLU A 349 25.31 2.46 0.48
N ARG A 350 26.21 3.47 0.61
CA ARG A 350 25.98 4.57 1.55
C ARG A 350 24.95 5.54 0.98
N THR A 351 23.94 5.84 1.80
CA THR A 351 22.85 6.77 1.44
C THR A 351 23.14 8.23 1.82
N ASN A 352 24.04 8.47 2.78
CA ASN A 352 24.50 9.82 3.14
C ASN A 352 25.79 10.13 2.39
N GLY A 353 25.78 11.13 1.51
CA GLY A 353 26.89 11.55 0.67
C GLY A 353 28.12 12.13 1.39
N SER A 354 28.56 11.53 2.49
CA SER A 354 29.92 11.68 2.96
C SER A 354 30.83 10.90 2.02
N PRO A 355 31.85 11.49 1.44
CA PRO A 355 32.79 10.77 0.60
C PRO A 355 33.33 9.58 1.38
N ALA A 356 33.28 8.40 0.76
CA ALA A 356 33.79 7.18 1.34
C ALA A 356 35.18 7.46 1.93
N SER A 357 35.32 7.31 3.25
CA SER A 357 36.65 7.27 3.86
C SER A 357 37.39 6.13 3.16
N PRO A 358 38.56 6.34 2.60
CA PRO A 358 39.23 5.30 1.85
C PRO A 358 39.40 4.09 2.78
N SER A 359 38.84 2.96 2.35
CA SER A 359 39.05 1.67 2.99
C SER A 359 40.54 1.51 3.22
N PRO A 360 41.02 1.09 4.42
CA PRO A 360 42.43 0.88 4.64
C PRO A 360 42.92 -0.15 3.62
N SER A 361 43.73 0.32 2.70
CA SER A 361 44.42 -0.54 1.72
C SER A 361 45.12 -1.66 2.48
N ALA A 362 44.88 -2.90 2.08
CA ALA A 362 45.64 -4.05 2.55
C ALA A 362 47.15 -3.73 2.46
N PRO A 363 47.98 -4.17 3.42
CA PRO A 363 49.38 -3.86 3.45
C PRO A 363 50.06 -4.44 2.17
N ALA A 364 50.67 -3.55 1.42
CA ALA A 364 51.51 -3.94 0.29
C ALA A 364 52.63 -4.85 0.78
N SER A 365 52.67 -6.06 0.25
CA SER A 365 53.82 -6.95 0.45
C SER A 365 55.02 -6.37 -0.26
N ASP A 366 56.05 -5.99 0.50
CA ASP A 366 57.37 -5.64 0.04
C ASP A 366 57.99 -6.84 -0.75
N GLN A 367 58.18 -6.67 -2.05
CA GLN A 367 59.17 -7.43 -2.77
C GLN A 367 60.20 -6.47 -3.35
N PRO A 368 61.52 -6.76 -3.20
CA PRO A 368 62.58 -5.82 -3.56
C PRO A 368 62.79 -5.77 -5.08
N ALA A 369 63.00 -4.56 -5.56
CA ALA A 369 63.33 -4.23 -6.94
C ALA A 369 64.72 -4.81 -7.34
N GLN A 370 64.76 -5.55 -8.42
CA GLN A 370 65.99 -5.83 -9.14
C GLN A 370 66.13 -4.87 -10.32
N SER A 371 67.21 -4.11 -10.27
CA SER A 371 67.68 -3.21 -11.32
C SER A 371 68.28 -3.98 -12.51
N GLY A 372 67.85 -3.64 -13.71
CA GLY A 372 68.48 -4.05 -14.96
C GLY A 372 68.44 -2.93 -15.97
N LYS A 373 69.64 -2.47 -16.32
CA LYS A 373 69.98 -1.39 -17.25
C LYS A 373 69.65 -1.69 -18.71
N GLY A 374 69.18 -0.65 -19.41
CA GLY A 374 69.78 -0.20 -20.71
C GLY A 374 69.25 -0.81 -22.00
N SER A 375 68.65 -0.04 -22.86
CA SER A 375 69.31 0.46 -24.09
C SER A 375 68.31 1.13 -25.02
N GLU A 376 68.67 2.28 -25.52
CA GLU A 376 68.04 3.10 -26.56
C GLU A 376 67.98 2.36 -27.93
N ALA A 377 67.00 2.77 -28.71
CA ALA A 377 67.06 3.15 -30.16
C ALA A 377 65.68 2.85 -30.78
N ASP A 378 65.03 3.80 -31.26
CA ASP A 378 65.03 4.59 -32.51
C ASP A 378 64.01 4.10 -33.55
N GLU A 379 63.18 5.07 -33.93
CA GLU A 379 62.54 5.30 -35.27
C GLU A 379 61.85 4.17 -36.04
N THR A 380 60.64 4.32 -36.51
CA THR A 380 60.17 5.00 -37.71
C THR A 380 58.79 4.49 -38.14
N VAL A 381 58.01 5.45 -38.48
CA VAL A 381 56.84 5.55 -39.39
C VAL A 381 56.69 4.42 -40.40
N ALA A 382 55.48 3.91 -40.62
CA ALA A 382 54.89 3.76 -41.96
C ALA A 382 53.34 3.48 -41.86
N ALA A 383 52.63 4.30 -42.58
CA ALA A 383 51.22 4.12 -42.96
C ALA A 383 51.12 2.98 -44.02
N GLY A 384 50.03 2.27 -44.00
CA GLY A 384 49.69 1.25 -44.98
C GLY A 384 48.17 1.07 -45.10
N ASP A 385 47.63 1.78 -46.07
CA ASP A 385 46.31 1.63 -46.66
C ASP A 385 46.19 0.26 -47.35
N SER A 386 45.05 -0.42 -47.25
CA SER A 386 44.58 -1.37 -48.27
C SER A 386 43.09 -1.70 -48.08
N LYS A 387 42.30 -1.07 -48.83
CA LYS A 387 41.19 -1.42 -49.75
C LYS A 387 40.69 -2.87 -49.73
N ALA A 388 39.41 -2.94 -49.51
CA ALA A 388 38.30 -3.54 -50.25
C ALA A 388 38.52 -4.91 -50.97
N GLN A 389 37.59 -5.81 -50.70
CA GLN A 389 36.91 -6.51 -51.79
C GLN A 389 35.54 -7.04 -51.35
N ALA A 390 34.56 -6.70 -52.14
CA ALA A 390 33.19 -7.17 -52.10
C ALA A 390 33.04 -8.41 -52.98
N SER A 391 32.15 -9.30 -52.56
CA SER A 391 31.32 -10.17 -53.45
C SER A 391 30.29 -10.79 -52.50
N GLY A 392 29.05 -10.78 -52.70
CA GLY A 392 28.18 -10.89 -53.82
C GLY A 392 26.97 -11.70 -53.39
N ASP A 393 25.85 -11.09 -53.45
CA ASP A 393 24.56 -11.58 -53.94
C ASP A 393 23.93 -12.83 -53.33
N ASP A 394 22.76 -12.64 -52.71
CA ASP A 394 21.51 -13.20 -53.21
C ASP A 394 20.32 -12.63 -52.40
N GLY A 395 19.43 -11.99 -53.12
CA GLY A 395 18.22 -11.38 -52.61
C GLY A 395 17.07 -12.37 -52.40
N ALA A 396 16.24 -12.06 -51.44
CA ALA A 396 14.85 -12.47 -51.41
C ALA A 396 14.00 -11.43 -50.64
N PRO A 397 12.73 -11.22 -51.01
CA PRO A 397 12.05 -9.93 -50.88
C PRO A 397 11.32 -9.72 -49.58
N LEU A 398 11.35 -8.49 -49.08
CA LEU A 398 10.42 -7.94 -48.07
C LEU A 398 9.03 -7.80 -48.67
N SER A 399 8.12 -8.70 -48.34
CA SER A 399 6.70 -8.42 -48.35
C SER A 399 5.94 -9.48 -47.55
N LEU A 400 4.94 -9.02 -46.76
CA LEU A 400 3.99 -9.79 -45.96
C LEU A 400 4.33 -10.03 -44.48
N ILE A 401 4.20 -9.02 -43.62
CA ILE A 401 3.55 -9.12 -42.32
C ILE A 401 2.95 -7.73 -41.99
N LEU A 402 1.79 -7.45 -42.58
CA LEU A 402 0.81 -6.44 -42.16
C LEU A 402 -0.56 -7.10 -42.28
N GLY A 403 -1.05 -7.68 -41.17
CA GLY A 403 -2.36 -8.28 -41.13
C GLY A 403 -2.55 -9.18 -39.91
N GLY A 404 -2.85 -8.58 -38.74
CA GLY A 404 -3.12 -9.43 -37.56
C GLY A 404 -3.42 -8.69 -36.27
N ILE A 405 -3.84 -7.42 -36.29
CA ILE A 405 -4.30 -6.73 -35.08
C ILE A 405 -5.62 -6.02 -35.41
N ALA A 406 -6.68 -6.78 -35.67
CA ALA A 406 -8.05 -6.26 -35.79
C ALA A 406 -9.15 -7.26 -35.33
N GLY A 407 -8.80 -8.33 -34.60
CA GLY A 407 -9.73 -9.41 -34.26
C GLY A 407 -10.14 -9.50 -32.79
N VAL A 408 -9.50 -8.82 -31.86
CA VAL A 408 -9.73 -9.05 -30.40
C VAL A 408 -10.65 -7.98 -29.77
N ALA A 409 -10.85 -6.83 -30.39
CA ALA A 409 -11.67 -5.75 -29.83
C ALA A 409 -13.20 -5.95 -29.98
N VAL A 410 -13.65 -6.91 -30.79
CA VAL A 410 -15.10 -7.10 -31.07
C VAL A 410 -15.75 -8.15 -30.15
N LEU A 411 -14.99 -9.05 -29.51
CA LEU A 411 -15.55 -10.08 -28.64
C LEU A 411 -15.77 -9.61 -27.18
N GLY A 412 -15.01 -8.62 -26.71
CA GLY A 412 -15.19 -8.05 -25.37
C GLY A 412 -16.46 -7.19 -25.22
N GLY A 413 -16.85 -6.47 -26.28
CA GLY A 413 -18.04 -5.60 -26.27
C GLY A 413 -19.38 -6.35 -26.25
N VAL A 414 -19.43 -7.54 -26.81
CA VAL A 414 -20.66 -8.36 -26.88
C VAL A 414 -20.95 -9.07 -25.57
N VAL A 415 -19.93 -9.49 -24.85
CA VAL A 415 -20.07 -10.13 -23.51
C VAL A 415 -20.52 -9.10 -22.49
N PHE A 416 -19.96 -7.88 -22.51
CA PHE A 416 -20.36 -6.81 -21.61
C PHE A 416 -21.80 -6.35 -21.82
N ALA A 417 -22.29 -6.30 -23.07
CA ALA A 417 -23.67 -5.91 -23.38
C ALA A 417 -24.69 -7.00 -22.99
N LEU A 418 -24.30 -8.27 -22.96
CA LEU A 418 -25.18 -9.38 -22.58
C LEU A 418 -25.32 -9.55 -21.07
N VAL A 419 -24.28 -9.19 -20.31
CA VAL A 419 -24.33 -9.24 -18.84
C VAL A 419 -25.19 -8.08 -18.31
N ARG A 420 -25.15 -6.90 -18.92
CA ARG A 420 -25.96 -5.74 -18.52
C ARG A 420 -27.46 -5.88 -18.81
N ARG A 421 -27.87 -6.76 -19.75
CA ARG A 421 -29.29 -7.06 -20.04
C ARG A 421 -29.93 -8.09 -19.13
N ARG A 422 -29.15 -8.84 -18.31
CA ARG A 422 -29.68 -9.83 -17.36
C ARG A 422 -29.86 -9.31 -15.93
N GLY A 423 -29.44 -8.09 -15.64
CA GLY A 423 -29.59 -7.45 -14.33
C GLY A 423 -30.78 -6.47 -14.22
N ALA A 424 -31.66 -6.41 -15.23
CA ALA A 424 -32.84 -5.52 -15.26
C ALA A 424 -34.11 -6.30 -15.62
N ALA A 425 -34.38 -7.40 -14.90
CA ALA A 425 -35.68 -8.08 -14.90
C ALA A 425 -35.93 -8.66 -13.49
#